data_f68004e75ffd4937973ca5811d5fc8e4
#
_entry.id   f68004e75ffd4937973ca5811d5fc8e4
#
_cell.length_a   1.000
_cell.length_b   1.000
_cell.length_c   1.000
_cell.angle_alpha   90.00
_cell.angle_beta   90.00
_cell.angle_gamma   90.00
#
_symmetry.space_group_name_H-M   'P 1'
#
loop_
_entity.id
_entity.type
_entity.pdbx_description
1 polymer ?
#
loop_
_entity_poly.entity_id
_entity_poly.type
_entity_poly.pdbx_seq_one_letter_code
_entity_poly.pdbx_strand_id
1 'polypeptide(L)'
;MKCLVTGGAGFVGTNLIKRLIKEGYEVVSVDNYSTGKKENHQKGCQYFDYDISSEHTLGIYVDHQNYPSWRELDYDIIFHVGALARIQPSLVNPMKNIKNNVLSTLHMIELARKNNTPVVYA
;
A
#
# COMPACT_ATOMS: atom_id res chain seq x y z
N MET A 1 -6.24 0.72 -17.29
CA MET A 1 -5.21 0.12 -16.42
C MET A 1 -5.60 0.34 -14.97
N LYS A 2 -5.46 -0.67 -14.15
CA LYS A 2 -5.78 -0.65 -12.73
C LYS A 2 -4.51 -0.70 -11.88
N CYS A 3 -4.34 0.27 -10.99
CA CYS A 3 -3.14 0.44 -10.17
C CYS A 3 -3.46 0.27 -8.70
N LEU A 4 -2.58 -0.43 -7.97
CA LEU A 4 -2.56 -0.41 -6.52
C LEU A 4 -1.47 0.54 -6.06
N VAL A 5 -1.80 1.45 -5.14
CA VAL A 5 -0.85 2.37 -4.51
C VAL A 5 -0.86 2.12 -3.01
N THR A 6 0.25 1.68 -2.44
CA THR A 6 0.39 1.63 -0.99
C THR A 6 0.88 2.97 -0.46
N GLY A 7 0.37 3.40 0.69
CA GLY A 7 0.73 4.70 1.24
C GLY A 7 0.11 5.88 0.48
N GLY A 8 -1.06 5.65 -0.11
CA GLY A 8 -1.69 6.65 -0.99
C GLY A 8 -2.21 7.92 -0.30
N ALA A 9 -2.30 7.92 1.03
CA ALA A 9 -2.71 9.10 1.81
C ALA A 9 -1.52 9.95 2.30
N GLY A 10 -0.30 9.53 2.05
CA GLY A 10 0.91 10.29 2.32
C GLY A 10 1.22 11.30 1.21
N PHE A 11 2.32 12.02 1.35
CA PHE A 11 2.72 13.07 0.39
C PHE A 11 2.99 12.50 -1.02
N VAL A 12 3.88 11.53 -1.11
CA VAL A 12 4.25 10.92 -2.40
C VAL A 12 3.06 10.20 -3.02
N GLY A 13 2.37 9.39 -2.24
CA GLY A 13 1.20 8.62 -2.71
C GLY A 13 0.08 9.51 -3.21
N THR A 14 -0.23 10.60 -2.51
CA THR A 14 -1.25 11.56 -2.92
C THR A 14 -0.94 12.17 -4.29
N ASN A 15 0.30 12.62 -4.50
CA ASN A 15 0.69 13.21 -5.77
C ASN A 15 0.72 12.18 -6.90
N LEU A 16 1.15 10.97 -6.61
CA LEU A 16 1.10 9.87 -7.57
C LEU A 16 -0.34 9.55 -7.99
N ILE A 17 -1.24 9.43 -7.02
CA ILE A 17 -2.66 9.14 -7.28
C ILE A 17 -3.30 10.23 -8.15
N LYS A 18 -3.03 11.49 -7.85
CA LYS A 18 -3.49 12.62 -8.69
C LYS A 18 -3.08 12.44 -10.14
N ARG A 19 -1.81 12.07 -10.37
CA ARG A 19 -1.31 11.87 -11.73
C ARG A 19 -1.93 10.66 -12.40
N LEU A 20 -2.06 9.54 -11.70
CA LEU A 20 -2.67 8.33 -12.25
C LEU A 20 -4.12 8.54 -12.66
N ILE A 21 -4.90 9.23 -11.82
CA ILE A 21 -6.29 9.58 -12.14
C ILE A 21 -6.36 10.47 -13.38
N LYS A 22 -5.47 11.48 -13.45
CA LYS A 22 -5.40 12.37 -14.61
C LYS A 22 -5.09 11.63 -15.90
N GLU A 23 -4.29 10.58 -15.85
CA GLU A 23 -3.97 9.73 -17.01
C GLU A 23 -5.08 8.69 -17.31
N GLY A 24 -6.18 8.70 -16.58
CA GLY A 24 -7.34 7.85 -16.84
C GLY A 24 -7.26 6.45 -16.22
N TYR A 25 -6.36 6.21 -15.27
CA TYR A 25 -6.22 4.90 -14.63
C TYR A 25 -7.21 4.75 -13.48
N GLU A 26 -7.67 3.49 -13.26
CA GLU A 26 -8.36 3.12 -12.03
C GLU A 26 -7.33 2.96 -10.92
N VAL A 27 -7.56 3.59 -9.78
CA VAL A 27 -6.61 3.58 -8.66
C VAL A 27 -7.27 3.06 -7.40
N VAL A 28 -6.61 2.10 -6.78
CA VAL A 28 -6.93 1.60 -5.44
C VAL A 28 -5.75 1.95 -4.55
N SER A 29 -6.05 2.48 -3.36
CA SER A 29 -5.04 2.84 -2.37
C SER A 29 -5.24 2.07 -1.09
N VAL A 30 -4.14 1.64 -0.48
CA VAL A 30 -4.11 1.02 0.85
C VAL A 30 -3.16 1.81 1.72
N ASP A 31 -3.66 2.29 2.86
CA ASP A 31 -2.88 3.07 3.82
C ASP A 31 -3.39 2.76 5.23
N ASN A 32 -2.51 2.69 6.20
CA ASN A 32 -2.91 2.54 7.60
C ASN A 32 -3.07 3.87 8.33
N TYR A 33 -2.85 4.98 7.63
CA TYR A 33 -2.97 6.34 8.13
C TYR A 33 -2.05 6.67 9.32
N SER A 34 -0.96 5.93 9.48
CA SER A 34 0.01 6.23 10.55
C SER A 34 0.66 7.61 10.38
N THR A 35 0.87 8.04 9.13
CA THR A 35 1.36 9.37 8.78
C THR A 35 0.52 10.04 7.69
N GLY A 36 -0.22 9.27 6.92
CA GLY A 36 -1.15 9.76 5.91
C GLY A 36 -2.42 10.35 6.52
N LYS A 37 -3.13 11.17 5.76
CA LYS A 37 -4.33 11.85 6.21
C LYS A 37 -5.50 11.62 5.26
N LYS A 38 -6.69 11.39 5.82
CA LYS A 38 -7.91 11.23 5.03
C LYS A 38 -8.27 12.49 4.22
N GLU A 39 -7.82 13.66 4.67
CA GLU A 39 -7.96 14.92 3.94
C GLU A 39 -7.26 14.90 2.58
N ASN A 40 -6.28 14.02 2.41
CA ASN A 40 -5.53 13.86 1.17
C ASN A 40 -6.24 13.00 0.13
N HIS A 41 -7.38 12.41 0.46
CA HIS A 41 -8.14 11.55 -0.46
C HIS A 41 -8.48 12.29 -1.74
N GLN A 42 -8.28 11.59 -2.86
CA GLN A 42 -8.60 12.10 -4.20
C GLN A 42 -9.87 11.45 -4.72
N LYS A 43 -10.75 12.26 -5.29
CA LYS A 43 -11.94 11.75 -5.99
C LYS A 43 -11.50 10.88 -7.18
N GLY A 44 -12.08 9.68 -7.27
CA GLY A 44 -11.72 8.73 -8.31
C GLY A 44 -10.75 7.63 -7.86
N CYS A 45 -10.27 7.70 -6.63
CA CYS A 45 -9.47 6.63 -6.00
C CYS A 45 -10.30 5.92 -4.93
N GLN A 46 -10.23 4.61 -4.89
CA GLN A 46 -10.82 3.79 -3.84
C GLN A 46 -9.79 3.56 -2.75
N TYR A 47 -10.12 3.92 -1.50
CA TYR A 47 -9.20 3.84 -0.36
C TYR A 47 -9.60 2.73 0.60
N PHE A 48 -8.61 1.97 1.04
CA PHE A 48 -8.75 0.96 2.09
C PHE A 48 -7.83 1.29 3.25
N ASP A 49 -8.39 1.28 4.47
CA ASP A 49 -7.63 1.43 5.71
C ASP A 49 -7.15 0.03 6.13
N TYR A 50 -5.87 -0.23 5.96
CA TYR A 50 -5.28 -1.53 6.26
C TYR A 50 -3.77 -1.42 6.44
N ASP A 51 -3.23 -2.16 7.40
CA ASP A 51 -1.79 -2.27 7.63
C ASP A 51 -1.21 -3.42 6.81
N ILE A 52 -0.54 -3.10 5.71
CA ILE A 52 0.04 -4.11 4.81
C ILE A 52 1.23 -4.86 5.42
N SER A 53 1.77 -4.43 6.58
CA SER A 53 2.74 -5.21 7.34
C SER A 53 2.09 -6.31 8.18
N SER A 54 0.75 -6.32 8.30
CA SER A 54 0.00 -7.31 9.05
C SER A 54 0.21 -8.72 8.49
N GLU A 55 0.32 -9.70 9.37
CA GLU A 55 0.42 -11.13 9.02
C GLU A 55 -0.78 -11.65 8.23
N HIS A 56 -1.92 -10.98 8.31
CA HIS A 56 -3.13 -11.34 7.56
C HIS A 56 -3.14 -10.84 6.10
N THR A 57 -2.15 -10.05 5.70
CA THR A 57 -2.13 -9.43 4.36
C THR A 57 -2.19 -10.45 3.23
N LEU A 58 -1.48 -11.57 3.36
CA LEU A 58 -1.46 -12.62 2.34
C LEU A 58 -2.41 -13.79 2.65
N GLY A 59 -3.13 -13.74 3.76
CA GLY A 59 -4.00 -14.83 4.17
C GLY A 59 -3.27 -16.11 4.56
N ILE A 60 -1.98 -16.04 4.87
CA ILE A 60 -1.13 -17.20 5.14
C ILE A 60 -1.43 -17.82 6.50
N TYR A 61 -1.85 -17.00 7.47
CA TYR A 61 -2.17 -17.41 8.85
C TYR A 61 -3.66 -17.33 9.12
N VAL A 62 -4.47 -17.82 8.27
CA VAL A 62 -5.81 -17.39 8.04
C VAL A 62 -6.81 -17.60 9.13
N ASP A 63 -7.38 -16.55 9.44
CA ASP A 63 -8.82 -16.38 9.51
C ASP A 63 -9.30 -15.75 8.17
N HIS A 64 -10.05 -16.49 7.37
CA HIS A 64 -10.58 -16.03 6.07
C HIS A 64 -11.43 -14.76 6.20
N GLN A 65 -11.94 -14.48 7.42
CA GLN A 65 -12.73 -13.28 7.70
C GLN A 65 -11.90 -11.99 7.69
N ASN A 66 -10.57 -12.11 7.93
CA ASN A 66 -9.65 -10.98 7.95
C ASN A 66 -8.89 -10.80 6.63
N TYR A 67 -9.28 -11.55 5.60
CA TYR A 67 -8.66 -11.45 4.28
C TYR A 67 -9.07 -10.13 3.61
N PRO A 68 -8.13 -9.24 3.29
CA PRO A 68 -8.49 -7.96 2.71
C PRO A 68 -8.99 -8.08 1.28
N SER A 69 -10.18 -7.52 1.01
CA SER A 69 -10.85 -7.62 -0.29
C SER A 69 -10.08 -6.97 -1.44
N TRP A 70 -9.31 -5.90 -1.18
CA TRP A 70 -8.49 -5.23 -2.21
C TRP A 70 -7.43 -6.15 -2.79
N ARG A 71 -7.02 -7.18 -2.08
CA ARG A 71 -6.00 -8.14 -2.51
C ARG A 71 -6.50 -9.06 -3.64
N GLU A 72 -7.79 -9.29 -3.73
CA GLU A 72 -8.38 -10.16 -4.75
C GLU A 72 -8.58 -9.46 -6.09
N LEU A 73 -8.35 -8.15 -6.15
CA LEU A 73 -8.46 -7.38 -7.37
C LEU A 73 -7.26 -7.62 -8.29
N ASP A 74 -7.51 -7.60 -9.58
CA ASP A 74 -6.45 -7.73 -10.59
C ASP A 74 -5.84 -6.37 -10.88
N TYR A 75 -4.55 -6.20 -10.54
CA TYR A 75 -3.82 -4.98 -10.82
C TYR A 75 -2.87 -5.17 -11.99
N ASP A 76 -2.75 -4.14 -12.80
CA ASP A 76 -1.76 -4.07 -13.88
C ASP A 76 -0.38 -3.65 -13.37
N ILE A 77 -0.35 -2.88 -12.29
CA ILE A 77 0.88 -2.42 -11.65
C ILE A 77 0.64 -2.10 -10.17
N ILE A 78 1.66 -2.34 -9.35
CA ILE A 78 1.68 -1.98 -7.93
C ILE A 78 2.74 -0.92 -7.72
N PHE A 79 2.34 0.23 -7.17
CA PHE A 79 3.26 1.27 -6.70
C PHE A 79 3.38 1.15 -5.18
N HIS A 80 4.51 0.64 -4.73
CA HIS A 80 4.76 0.45 -3.30
C HIS A 80 5.53 1.66 -2.74
N VAL A 81 4.78 2.64 -2.24
CA VAL A 81 5.33 3.85 -1.61
C VAL A 81 4.99 3.94 -0.12
N GLY A 82 4.25 2.97 0.40
CA GLY A 82 3.87 2.89 1.82
C GLY A 82 5.03 2.43 2.67
N ALA A 83 5.64 3.35 3.40
CA ALA A 83 6.76 3.07 4.30
C ALA A 83 6.80 4.09 5.44
N LEU A 84 7.46 3.73 6.54
CA LEU A 84 7.83 4.67 7.60
C LEU A 84 9.10 5.39 7.17
N ALA A 85 8.94 6.57 6.61
CA ALA A 85 10.02 7.29 5.92
C ALA A 85 10.75 8.32 6.78
N ARG A 86 10.26 8.64 7.98
CA ARG A 86 10.85 9.66 8.84
C ARG A 86 12.06 9.13 9.58
N ILE A 87 13.13 9.91 9.62
CA ILE A 87 14.39 9.54 10.30
C ILE A 87 14.19 9.41 11.81
N GLN A 88 13.55 10.38 12.45
CA GLN A 88 13.37 10.38 13.91
C GLN A 88 12.62 9.14 14.43
N PRO A 89 11.46 8.75 13.88
CA PRO A 89 10.81 7.50 14.32
C PRO A 89 11.68 6.26 14.11
N SER A 90 12.49 6.20 13.05
CA SER A 90 13.37 5.05 12.82
C SER A 90 14.50 4.94 13.85
N LEU A 91 14.98 6.07 14.37
CA LEU A 91 15.99 6.09 15.43
C LEU A 91 15.41 5.73 16.80
N VAL A 92 14.16 6.15 17.07
CA VAL A 92 13.48 5.89 18.36
C VAL A 92 12.98 4.46 18.43
N ASN A 93 12.48 3.91 17.33
CA ASN A 93 11.94 2.55 17.29
C ASN A 93 12.35 1.84 15.99
N PRO A 94 13.62 1.38 15.91
CA PRO A 94 14.13 0.73 14.71
C PRO A 94 13.43 -0.58 14.38
N MET A 95 13.00 -1.35 15.39
CA MET A 95 12.29 -2.61 15.17
C MET A 95 10.94 -2.39 14.49
N LYS A 96 10.19 -1.37 14.90
CA LYS A 96 8.92 -1.01 14.26
C LYS A 96 9.14 -0.58 12.81
N ASN A 97 10.18 0.22 12.56
CA ASN A 97 10.53 0.68 11.22
C ASN A 97 10.89 -0.50 10.31
N ILE A 98 11.76 -1.38 10.75
CA ILE A 98 12.17 -2.59 10.02
C ILE A 98 10.95 -3.47 9.76
N LYS A 99 10.18 -3.80 10.79
CA LYS A 99 8.99 -4.64 10.66
C LYS A 99 8.01 -4.07 9.64
N ASN A 100 7.70 -2.80 9.75
CA ASN A 100 6.76 -2.15 8.83
C ASN A 100 7.28 -2.15 7.40
N ASN A 101 8.52 -1.70 7.18
CA ASN A 101 9.05 -1.52 5.83
C ASN A 101 9.41 -2.83 5.15
N VAL A 102 10.00 -3.78 5.88
CA VAL A 102 10.41 -5.08 5.30
C VAL A 102 9.21 -5.96 5.04
N LEU A 103 8.32 -6.13 6.03
CA LEU A 103 7.15 -7.00 5.88
C LEU A 103 6.18 -6.46 4.83
N SER A 104 5.91 -5.15 4.82
CA SER A 104 5.03 -4.57 3.82
C SER A 104 5.57 -4.74 2.40
N THR A 105 6.86 -4.56 2.20
CA THR A 105 7.52 -4.79 0.92
C THR A 105 7.45 -6.26 0.50
N LEU A 106 7.75 -7.17 1.42
CA LEU A 106 7.65 -8.62 1.18
C LEU A 106 6.23 -9.02 0.76
N HIS A 107 5.21 -8.51 1.47
CA HIS A 107 3.82 -8.80 1.15
C HIS A 107 3.43 -8.29 -0.24
N MET A 108 3.90 -7.11 -0.63
CA MET A 108 3.61 -6.56 -1.96
C MET A 108 4.34 -7.36 -3.06
N ILE A 109 5.56 -7.78 -2.82
CA ILE A 109 6.30 -8.65 -3.75
C ILE A 109 5.57 -10.00 -3.93
N GLU A 110 5.11 -10.61 -2.84
CA GLU A 110 4.37 -11.88 -2.91
C GLU A 110 3.03 -11.73 -3.63
N LEU A 111 2.30 -10.64 -3.39
CA LEU A 111 1.07 -10.34 -4.12
C LEU A 111 1.35 -10.18 -5.62
N ALA A 112 2.39 -9.46 -5.96
CA ALA A 112 2.82 -9.26 -7.35
C ALA A 112 3.25 -10.58 -8.00
N ARG A 113 4.00 -11.40 -7.29
CA ARG A 113 4.44 -12.71 -7.79
C ARG A 113 3.26 -13.63 -8.12
N LYS A 114 2.26 -13.69 -7.23
CA LYS A 114 1.06 -14.50 -7.45
C LYS A 114 0.30 -14.11 -8.72
N ASN A 115 0.24 -12.83 -9.01
CA ASN A 115 -0.57 -12.27 -10.09
C ASN A 115 0.28 -11.88 -11.31
N ASN A 116 1.58 -12.14 -11.28
CA ASN A 116 2.53 -11.75 -12.32
C ASN A 116 2.43 -10.25 -12.64
N THR A 117 2.40 -9.42 -11.60
CA THR A 117 2.19 -7.97 -11.68
C THR A 117 3.51 -7.25 -11.41
N PRO A 118 3.91 -6.26 -12.23
CA PRO A 118 5.10 -5.46 -11.95
C PRO A 118 4.92 -4.58 -10.72
N VAL A 119 6.02 -4.38 -9.98
CA VAL A 119 6.06 -3.51 -8.79
C VAL A 119 7.06 -2.38 -9.04
N VAL A 120 6.62 -1.15 -8.79
CA VAL A 120 7.51 0.00 -8.69
C VAL A 120 7.69 0.31 -7.21
N TYR A 121 8.91 0.22 -6.75
CA TYR A 121 9.28 0.44 -5.35
C TYR A 121 9.96 1.80 -5.19
N ALA A 122 9.56 2.52 -4.18
CA ALA A 122 10.17 3.79 -3.85
C ALA A 122 10.54 3.90 -2.36
#